data_6933184fb54db92f55855157f54160de
#
_entry.id   6933184fb54db92f55855157f54160de
#
_cell.length_a   1.000
_cell.length_b   1.000
_cell.length_c   1.000
_cell.angle_alpha   90.00
_cell.angle_beta   90.00
_cell.angle_gamma   90.00
#
_symmetry.space_group_name_H-M   'P 1'
#
loop_
_entity.id
_entity.type
_entity.pdbx_description
1 polymer ?
#
loop_
_entity_poly.entity_id
_entity_poly.type
_entity_poly.pdbx_seq_one_letter_code
_entity_poly.pdbx_strand_id
1 'polypeptide(L)'
;MKKTRDLFWTFLKIGAFTFGGGYAMVALLEREFVEDKQWLSREEFLDMVAIAESTPGPVAVNSATYVGYKIEGAEGAAASTLAVCLPSFVVIYLISLVFDRFLQLSAVASAFRGIQVCVIYLILSAGMKMLKSLSGTAFNRIIVAGVVAAMVGCSVAAVSFSSLYYILLCGAAGVVLYLLKKLRKEEKA
;
A
#
# COMPACT_ATOMS: atom_id res chain seq x y z
N MET A 1 -31.30 2.58 2.50
CA MET A 1 -30.97 3.80 3.30
C MET A 1 -30.44 3.51 4.72
N LYS A 2 -30.98 2.56 5.49
CA LYS A 2 -30.42 2.27 6.84
C LYS A 2 -29.01 1.69 6.76
N LYS A 3 -28.74 0.74 5.87
CA LYS A 3 -27.44 0.07 5.74
C LYS A 3 -26.34 1.01 5.21
N THR A 4 -26.65 1.86 4.22
CA THR A 4 -25.69 2.86 3.70
C THR A 4 -25.25 3.83 4.81
N ARG A 5 -26.16 4.25 5.69
CA ARG A 5 -25.85 5.10 6.84
C ARG A 5 -24.97 4.37 7.86
N ASP A 6 -25.26 3.11 8.13
CA ASP A 6 -24.45 2.30 9.04
C ASP A 6 -23.05 2.06 8.48
N LEU A 7 -22.93 1.80 7.17
CA LEU A 7 -21.66 1.74 6.46
C LEU A 7 -20.87 3.04 6.63
N PHE A 8 -21.50 4.18 6.34
CA PHE A 8 -20.87 5.49 6.45
C PHE A 8 -20.30 5.73 7.86
N TRP A 9 -21.11 5.54 8.92
CA TRP A 9 -20.65 5.78 10.29
C TRP A 9 -19.58 4.79 10.74
N THR A 10 -19.67 3.53 10.32
CA THR A 10 -18.67 2.52 10.65
C THR A 10 -17.33 2.87 10.01
N PHE A 11 -17.32 3.18 8.71
CA PHE A 11 -16.07 3.56 8.02
C PHE A 11 -15.54 4.93 8.44
N LEU A 12 -16.40 5.86 8.83
CA LEU A 12 -15.97 7.13 9.43
C LEU A 12 -15.21 6.91 10.73
N LYS A 13 -15.70 6.02 11.61
CA LYS A 13 -15.00 5.64 12.84
C LYS A 13 -13.68 4.95 12.54
N ILE A 14 -13.68 4.00 11.60
CA ILE A 14 -12.45 3.31 11.18
C ILE A 14 -11.43 4.33 10.68
N GLY A 15 -11.82 5.25 9.79
CA GLY A 15 -10.94 6.29 9.26
C GLY A 15 -10.42 7.27 10.32
N ALA A 16 -11.22 7.56 11.37
CA ALA A 16 -10.84 8.47 12.43
C ALA A 16 -9.91 7.87 13.49
N PHE A 17 -10.08 6.58 13.79
CA PHE A 17 -9.40 5.93 14.92
C PHE A 17 -8.36 4.90 14.50
N THR A 18 -8.21 4.62 13.20
CA THR A 18 -7.19 3.72 12.72
C THR A 18 -5.89 4.47 12.47
N PHE A 19 -5.00 4.42 13.44
CA PHE A 19 -3.64 4.92 13.31
C PHE A 19 -2.72 3.77 12.90
N GLY A 20 -2.15 3.87 11.71
CA GLY A 20 -1.27 2.84 11.15
C GLY A 20 -1.90 2.13 9.96
N GLY A 21 -1.14 1.22 9.38
CA GLY A 21 -1.53 0.41 8.22
C GLY A 21 -1.17 -1.06 8.44
N GLY A 22 -1.46 -1.89 7.43
CA GLY A 22 -1.07 -3.29 7.44
C GLY A 22 -1.90 -4.16 8.40
N TYR A 23 -1.26 -5.09 9.06
CA TYR A 23 -1.94 -6.15 9.83
C TYR A 23 -2.80 -5.65 11.00
N ALA A 24 -2.44 -4.53 11.63
CA ALA A 24 -3.24 -3.98 12.73
C ALA A 24 -4.62 -3.52 12.24
N MET A 25 -4.68 -2.94 11.06
CA MET A 25 -5.94 -2.55 10.42
C MET A 25 -6.76 -3.78 10.00
N VAL A 26 -6.11 -4.80 9.43
CA VAL A 26 -6.79 -6.04 9.03
C VAL A 26 -7.48 -6.67 10.23
N ALA A 27 -6.80 -6.77 11.38
CA ALA A 27 -7.40 -7.29 12.61
C ALA A 27 -8.61 -6.47 13.10
N LEU A 28 -8.54 -5.12 12.98
CA LEU A 28 -9.67 -4.25 13.33
C LEU A 28 -10.87 -4.47 12.39
N LEU A 29 -10.61 -4.59 11.09
CA LEU A 29 -11.65 -4.85 10.09
C LEU A 29 -12.27 -6.24 10.27
N GLU A 30 -11.48 -7.26 10.62
CA GLU A 30 -11.98 -8.62 10.90
C GLU A 30 -12.96 -8.58 12.08
N ARG A 31 -12.55 -7.95 13.17
CA ARG A 31 -13.41 -7.80 14.34
C ARG A 31 -14.70 -7.08 13.99
N GLU A 32 -14.64 -5.93 13.33
CA GLU A 32 -15.81 -5.11 13.02
C GLU A 32 -16.77 -5.82 12.05
N PHE A 33 -16.26 -6.47 10.98
CA PHE A 33 -17.12 -6.98 9.91
C PHE A 33 -17.49 -8.45 10.05
N VAL A 34 -16.65 -9.25 10.68
CA VAL A 34 -16.92 -10.68 10.90
C VAL A 34 -17.53 -10.94 12.28
N GLU A 35 -16.92 -10.38 13.34
CA GLU A 35 -17.35 -10.69 14.71
C GLU A 35 -18.52 -9.79 15.16
N ASP A 36 -18.39 -8.45 15.06
CA ASP A 36 -19.36 -7.52 15.64
C ASP A 36 -20.57 -7.30 14.72
N LYS A 37 -20.36 -7.03 13.44
CA LYS A 37 -21.43 -6.71 12.49
C LYS A 37 -21.93 -7.93 11.71
N GLN A 38 -21.14 -8.97 11.59
CA GLN A 38 -21.46 -10.18 10.83
C GLN A 38 -21.88 -9.86 9.37
N TRP A 39 -21.23 -8.86 8.78
CA TRP A 39 -21.48 -8.46 7.41
C TRP A 39 -20.77 -9.36 6.40
N LEU A 40 -19.69 -9.99 6.84
CA LEU A 40 -18.88 -10.90 6.04
C LEU A 40 -18.67 -12.22 6.80
N SER A 41 -18.64 -13.33 6.09
CA SER A 41 -18.08 -14.57 6.62
C SER A 41 -16.55 -14.43 6.71
N ARG A 42 -15.89 -15.33 7.45
CA ARG A 42 -14.43 -15.35 7.56
C ARG A 42 -13.75 -15.59 6.22
N GLU A 43 -14.32 -16.44 5.38
CA GLU A 43 -13.80 -16.72 4.02
C GLU A 43 -13.89 -15.47 3.14
N GLU A 44 -15.05 -14.83 3.12
CA GLU A 44 -15.27 -13.59 2.37
C GLU A 44 -14.38 -12.44 2.85
N PHE A 45 -14.06 -12.40 4.13
CA PHE A 45 -13.12 -11.43 4.69
C PHE A 45 -11.70 -11.66 4.19
N LEU A 46 -11.24 -12.91 4.12
CA LEU A 46 -9.92 -13.26 3.57
C LEU A 46 -9.82 -12.91 2.09
N ASP A 47 -10.86 -13.16 1.31
CA ASP A 47 -10.93 -12.77 -0.10
C ASP A 47 -10.87 -11.26 -0.26
N MET A 48 -11.61 -10.52 0.58
CA MET A 48 -11.56 -9.05 0.61
C MET A 48 -10.15 -8.55 0.89
N VAL A 49 -9.45 -9.11 1.88
CA VAL A 49 -8.07 -8.71 2.21
C VAL A 49 -7.13 -8.97 1.05
N ALA A 50 -7.22 -10.15 0.42
CA ALA A 50 -6.40 -10.48 -0.75
C ALA A 50 -6.63 -9.52 -1.92
N ILE A 51 -7.88 -9.15 -2.20
CA ILE A 51 -8.23 -8.17 -3.24
C ILE A 51 -7.73 -6.78 -2.86
N ALA A 52 -7.92 -6.36 -1.61
CA ALA A 52 -7.51 -5.04 -1.13
C ALA A 52 -5.99 -4.86 -1.14
N GLU A 53 -5.21 -5.92 -0.84
CA GLU A 53 -3.75 -5.91 -0.90
C GLU A 53 -3.21 -5.98 -2.34
N SER A 54 -3.91 -6.67 -3.24
CA SER A 54 -3.52 -6.74 -4.65
C SER A 54 -3.87 -5.48 -5.46
N THR A 55 -4.78 -4.66 -4.94
CA THR A 55 -5.23 -3.43 -5.60
C THR A 55 -4.31 -2.27 -5.19
N PRO A 56 -3.75 -1.49 -6.14
CA PRO A 56 -2.95 -0.33 -5.81
C PRO A 56 -3.74 0.70 -4.99
N GLY A 57 -3.23 1.05 -3.80
CA GLY A 57 -3.86 2.03 -2.91
C GLY A 57 -3.85 1.60 -1.44
N PRO A 58 -4.32 2.45 -0.52
CA PRO A 58 -4.42 2.12 0.89
C PRO A 58 -5.41 0.97 1.13
N VAL A 59 -4.98 -0.06 1.84
CA VAL A 59 -5.82 -1.25 2.15
C VAL A 59 -7.15 -0.84 2.77
N ALA A 60 -7.17 0.16 3.66
CA ALA A 60 -8.40 0.68 4.26
C ALA A 60 -9.42 1.18 3.23
N VAL A 61 -8.95 1.93 2.23
CA VAL A 61 -9.81 2.51 1.19
C VAL A 61 -10.33 1.42 0.26
N ASN A 62 -9.44 0.48 -0.13
CA ASN A 62 -9.82 -0.65 -0.98
C ASN A 62 -10.83 -1.56 -0.26
N SER A 63 -10.60 -1.86 1.03
CA SER A 63 -11.53 -2.64 1.86
C SER A 63 -12.87 -1.93 2.04
N ALA A 64 -12.86 -0.61 2.27
CA ALA A 64 -14.10 0.18 2.40
C ALA A 64 -14.93 0.13 1.11
N THR A 65 -14.27 0.26 -0.03
CA THR A 65 -14.92 0.18 -1.34
C THR A 65 -15.53 -1.20 -1.57
N TYR A 66 -14.75 -2.26 -1.28
CA TYR A 66 -15.20 -3.64 -1.46
C TYR A 66 -16.41 -3.98 -0.56
N VAL A 67 -16.29 -3.72 0.74
CA VAL A 67 -17.37 -4.01 1.71
C VAL A 67 -18.62 -3.19 1.40
N GLY A 68 -18.44 -1.91 1.10
CA GLY A 68 -19.54 -1.03 0.72
C GLY A 68 -20.27 -1.52 -0.54
N TYR A 69 -19.52 -1.93 -1.56
CA TYR A 69 -20.09 -2.47 -2.79
C TYR A 69 -20.83 -3.79 -2.56
N LYS A 70 -20.28 -4.66 -1.74
CA LYS A 70 -20.90 -5.94 -1.42
C LYS A 70 -22.24 -5.80 -0.70
N ILE A 71 -22.38 -4.81 0.19
CA ILE A 71 -23.55 -4.66 1.05
C ILE A 71 -24.66 -3.85 0.36
N GLU A 72 -24.32 -2.75 -0.30
CA GLU A 72 -25.29 -1.79 -0.89
C GLU A 72 -24.89 -1.34 -2.32
N GLY A 73 -24.08 -2.13 -3.03
CA GLY A 73 -23.68 -1.83 -4.39
C GLY A 73 -22.89 -0.53 -4.52
N ALA A 74 -23.05 0.17 -5.63
CA ALA A 74 -22.28 1.38 -5.94
C ALA A 74 -22.48 2.52 -4.92
N GLU A 75 -23.68 2.68 -4.39
CA GLU A 75 -23.98 3.69 -3.35
C GLU A 75 -23.25 3.37 -2.05
N GLY A 76 -23.26 2.09 -1.63
CA GLY A 76 -22.51 1.63 -0.47
C GLY A 76 -21.01 1.82 -0.64
N ALA A 77 -20.45 1.49 -1.80
CA ALA A 77 -19.04 1.70 -2.12
C ALA A 77 -18.65 3.18 -1.99
N ALA A 78 -19.40 4.07 -2.61
CA ALA A 78 -19.14 5.50 -2.56
C ALA A 78 -19.22 6.05 -1.14
N ALA A 79 -20.28 5.68 -0.39
CA ALA A 79 -20.46 6.13 0.99
C ALA A 79 -19.34 5.66 1.91
N SER A 80 -18.93 4.39 1.83
CA SER A 80 -17.86 3.81 2.65
C SER A 80 -16.49 4.42 2.34
N THR A 81 -16.19 4.59 1.04
CA THR A 81 -14.92 5.15 0.57
C THR A 81 -14.78 6.61 1.00
N LEU A 82 -15.83 7.42 0.82
CA LEU A 82 -15.84 8.79 1.28
C LEU A 82 -15.70 8.87 2.80
N ALA A 83 -16.43 8.03 3.53
CA ALA A 83 -16.40 8.03 4.99
C ALA A 83 -15.01 7.72 5.56
N VAL A 84 -14.30 6.72 5.02
CA VAL A 84 -12.96 6.36 5.51
C VAL A 84 -11.91 7.43 5.22
N CYS A 85 -12.04 8.16 4.09
CA CYS A 85 -11.13 9.22 3.69
C CYS A 85 -11.39 10.56 4.40
N LEU A 86 -12.64 10.82 4.78
CA LEU A 86 -13.08 12.13 5.27
C LEU A 86 -12.33 12.62 6.52
N PRO A 87 -12.09 11.80 7.59
CA PRO A 87 -11.36 12.25 8.76
C PRO A 87 -9.92 12.69 8.43
N SER A 88 -9.21 11.90 7.65
CA SER A 88 -7.84 12.22 7.23
C SER A 88 -7.81 13.49 6.37
N PHE A 89 -8.76 13.62 5.44
CA PHE A 89 -8.89 14.82 4.62
C PHE A 89 -9.13 16.08 5.46
N VAL A 90 -10.06 16.02 6.42
CA VAL A 90 -10.36 17.15 7.31
C VAL A 90 -9.14 17.56 8.14
N VAL A 91 -8.44 16.58 8.74
CA VAL A 91 -7.25 16.85 9.54
C VAL A 91 -6.15 17.50 8.69
N ILE A 92 -5.86 16.94 7.51
CA ILE A 92 -4.84 17.49 6.60
C ILE A 92 -5.24 18.89 6.13
N TYR A 93 -6.51 19.10 5.80
CA TYR A 93 -7.02 20.40 5.39
C TYR A 93 -6.88 21.45 6.49
N LEU A 94 -7.28 21.13 7.72
CA LEU A 94 -7.12 22.05 8.86
C LEU A 94 -5.65 22.39 9.14
N ILE A 95 -4.76 21.40 9.07
CA ILE A 95 -3.32 21.61 9.21
C ILE A 95 -2.81 22.53 8.08
N SER A 96 -3.26 22.33 6.85
CA SER A 96 -2.80 23.11 5.70
C SER A 96 -3.11 24.62 5.83
N LEU A 97 -4.21 24.99 6.49
CA LEU A 97 -4.59 26.39 6.71
C LEU A 97 -3.60 27.17 7.59
N VAL A 98 -2.89 26.46 8.46
CA VAL A 98 -1.94 27.05 9.42
C VAL A 98 -0.50 26.55 9.22
N PHE A 99 -0.27 25.83 8.11
CA PHE A 99 0.95 25.07 7.88
C PHE A 99 2.21 25.93 7.91
N ASP A 100 2.20 27.10 7.26
CA ASP A 100 3.35 27.99 7.21
C ASP A 100 3.73 28.54 8.60
N ARG A 101 2.74 28.87 9.41
CA ARG A 101 2.97 29.29 10.81
C ARG A 101 3.42 28.13 11.69
N PHE A 102 2.89 26.95 11.43
CA PHE A 102 3.21 25.73 12.16
C PHE A 102 4.67 25.28 11.92
N LEU A 103 5.17 25.38 10.69
CA LEU A 103 6.56 25.07 10.36
C LEU A 103 7.58 26.08 10.93
N GLN A 104 7.17 27.32 11.24
CA GLN A 104 8.05 28.31 11.87
C GLN A 104 8.37 27.96 13.34
N LEU A 105 7.58 27.10 13.97
CA LEU A 105 7.87 26.61 15.31
C LEU A 105 9.05 25.63 15.27
N SER A 106 10.15 25.97 15.93
CA SER A 106 11.39 25.17 15.94
C SER A 106 11.16 23.73 16.42
N ALA A 107 10.27 23.54 17.39
CA ALA A 107 9.89 22.22 17.89
C ALA A 107 9.23 21.37 16.80
N VAL A 108 8.34 21.97 16.00
CA VAL A 108 7.65 21.30 14.90
C VAL A 108 8.63 20.93 13.79
N ALA A 109 9.48 21.87 13.37
CA ALA A 109 10.50 21.60 12.37
C ALA A 109 11.45 20.48 12.81
N SER A 110 11.82 20.42 14.08
CA SER A 110 12.65 19.36 14.65
C SER A 110 11.91 18.01 14.67
N ALA A 111 10.63 18.01 15.03
CA ALA A 111 9.79 16.79 14.98
C ALA A 111 9.68 16.24 13.56
N PHE A 112 9.45 17.08 12.55
CA PHE A 112 9.41 16.64 11.15
C PHE A 112 10.75 16.06 10.67
N ARG A 113 11.88 16.64 11.07
CA ARG A 113 13.21 16.05 10.79
C ARG A 113 13.35 14.66 11.42
N GLY A 114 12.92 14.50 12.67
CA GLY A 114 12.90 13.19 13.33
C GLY A 114 12.05 12.16 12.58
N ILE A 115 10.84 12.55 12.16
CA ILE A 115 9.95 11.69 11.36
C ILE A 115 10.62 11.30 10.04
N GLN A 116 11.28 12.23 9.34
CA GLN A 116 11.99 11.94 8.09
C GLN A 116 13.07 10.86 8.29
N VAL A 117 13.86 10.96 9.36
CA VAL A 117 14.89 9.96 9.70
C VAL A 117 14.26 8.60 9.95
N CYS A 118 13.16 8.54 10.72
CA CYS A 118 12.43 7.30 10.97
C CYS A 118 11.87 6.68 9.67
N VAL A 119 11.32 7.49 8.78
CA VAL A 119 10.80 7.02 7.48
C VAL A 119 11.93 6.45 6.62
N ILE A 120 13.08 7.12 6.55
CA ILE A 120 14.26 6.61 5.83
C ILE A 120 14.69 5.26 6.40
N TYR A 121 14.77 5.15 7.73
CA TYR A 121 15.11 3.89 8.40
C TYR A 121 14.12 2.77 8.08
N LEU A 122 12.82 3.06 8.10
CA LEU A 122 11.77 2.08 7.80
C LEU A 122 11.86 1.59 6.35
N ILE A 123 12.08 2.49 5.39
CA ILE A 123 12.25 2.14 3.97
C ILE A 123 13.50 1.26 3.78
N LEU A 124 14.63 1.64 4.36
CA LEU A 124 15.85 0.86 4.29
C LEU A 124 15.70 -0.51 4.95
N SER A 125 15.05 -0.56 6.11
CA SER A 125 14.77 -1.81 6.83
C SER A 125 13.87 -2.74 6.01
N ALA A 126 12.82 -2.21 5.38
CA ALA A 126 11.96 -2.97 4.49
C ALA A 126 12.73 -3.49 3.28
N GLY A 127 13.53 -2.65 2.62
CA GLY A 127 14.39 -3.04 1.51
C GLY A 127 15.37 -4.15 1.89
N MET A 128 16.02 -4.05 3.05
CA MET A 128 16.92 -5.09 3.54
C MET A 128 16.19 -6.42 3.86
N LYS A 129 14.97 -6.37 4.40
CA LYS A 129 14.16 -7.57 4.63
C LYS A 129 13.81 -8.25 3.31
N MET A 130 13.41 -7.46 2.30
CA MET A 130 13.11 -7.97 0.96
C MET A 130 14.35 -8.60 0.30
N LEU A 131 15.53 -7.98 0.43
CA LEU A 131 16.79 -8.52 -0.06
C LEU A 131 17.17 -9.86 0.62
N LYS A 132 16.92 -9.97 1.92
CA LYS A 132 17.18 -11.22 2.68
C LYS A 132 16.19 -12.34 2.32
N SER A 133 14.96 -12.02 1.91
CA SER A 133 13.96 -13.00 1.50
C SER A 133 14.17 -13.53 0.08
N LEU A 134 15.00 -12.86 -0.73
CA LEU A 134 15.35 -13.34 -2.06
C LEU A 134 16.15 -14.65 -1.97
N SER A 135 15.66 -15.66 -2.71
CA SER A 135 16.35 -16.93 -2.86
C SER A 135 17.80 -16.71 -3.28
N GLY A 136 18.75 -17.31 -2.54
CA GLY A 136 20.18 -17.00 -2.58
C GLY A 136 20.95 -17.37 -3.85
N THR A 137 20.25 -17.46 -5.00
CA THR A 137 20.89 -17.71 -6.29
C THR A 137 21.75 -16.51 -6.69
N ALA A 138 23.02 -16.76 -7.04
CA ALA A 138 23.96 -15.71 -7.47
C ALA A 138 23.36 -14.83 -8.59
N PHE A 139 22.56 -15.42 -9.48
CA PHE A 139 21.85 -14.74 -10.55
C PHE A 139 20.88 -13.65 -10.02
N ASN A 140 20.06 -13.95 -9.01
CA ASN A 140 19.11 -12.99 -8.43
C ASN A 140 19.86 -11.81 -7.77
N ARG A 141 20.97 -12.08 -7.10
CA ARG A 141 21.81 -11.03 -6.48
C ARG A 141 22.41 -10.09 -7.52
N ILE A 142 22.88 -10.63 -8.63
CA ILE A 142 23.47 -9.84 -9.74
C ILE A 142 22.39 -8.94 -10.36
N ILE A 143 21.18 -9.45 -10.62
CA ILE A 143 20.08 -8.65 -11.17
C ILE A 143 19.71 -7.51 -10.22
N VAL A 144 19.52 -7.80 -8.94
CA VAL A 144 19.17 -6.76 -7.97
C VAL A 144 20.27 -5.72 -7.85
N ALA A 145 21.54 -6.13 -7.76
CA ALA A 145 22.68 -5.21 -7.73
C ALA A 145 22.74 -4.34 -8.99
N GLY A 146 22.51 -4.93 -10.17
CA GLY A 146 22.46 -4.21 -11.44
C GLY A 146 21.35 -3.17 -11.51
N VAL A 147 20.14 -3.53 -11.06
CA VAL A 147 18.99 -2.59 -11.01
C VAL A 147 19.25 -1.45 -10.03
N VAL A 148 19.76 -1.76 -8.84
CA VAL A 148 20.09 -0.73 -7.83
C VAL A 148 21.17 0.20 -8.37
N ALA A 149 22.23 -0.33 -8.97
CA ALA A 149 23.30 0.47 -9.56
C ALA A 149 22.79 1.36 -10.71
N ALA A 150 21.90 0.84 -11.57
CA ALA A 150 21.26 1.63 -12.64
C ALA A 150 20.38 2.76 -12.08
N MET A 151 19.57 2.47 -11.05
CA MET A 151 18.73 3.49 -10.40
C MET A 151 19.56 4.60 -9.74
N VAL A 152 20.62 4.22 -9.02
CA VAL A 152 21.53 5.19 -8.39
C VAL A 152 22.26 6.00 -9.47
N GLY A 153 22.75 5.34 -10.52
CA GLY A 153 23.43 6.02 -11.64
C GLY A 153 22.52 7.04 -12.34
N CYS A 154 21.27 6.67 -12.65
CA CYS A 154 20.29 7.60 -13.23
C CYS A 154 19.94 8.75 -12.29
N SER A 155 19.84 8.47 -10.99
CA SER A 155 19.57 9.50 -9.96
C SER A 155 20.72 10.51 -9.87
N VAL A 156 21.97 10.05 -9.90
CA VAL A 156 23.16 10.93 -9.88
C VAL A 156 23.28 11.72 -11.18
N ALA A 157 22.92 11.12 -12.32
CA ALA A 157 22.91 11.79 -13.63
C ALA A 157 21.74 12.77 -13.82
N ALA A 158 20.89 12.95 -12.80
CA ALA A 158 19.69 13.79 -12.83
C ALA A 158 18.70 13.44 -13.96
N VAL A 159 18.74 12.21 -14.45
CA VAL A 159 17.80 11.69 -15.46
C VAL A 159 16.58 11.15 -14.74
N SER A 160 15.43 11.82 -14.90
CA SER A 160 14.16 11.40 -14.29
C SER A 160 13.56 10.21 -15.07
N PHE A 161 14.04 9.01 -14.80
CA PHE A 161 13.40 7.78 -15.28
C PHE A 161 12.31 7.35 -14.29
N SER A 162 11.08 7.18 -14.79
CA SER A 162 9.99 6.65 -13.97
C SER A 162 10.29 5.21 -13.55
N SER A 163 10.03 4.88 -12.28
CA SER A 163 10.18 3.51 -11.74
C SER A 163 9.41 2.45 -12.55
N LEU A 164 8.35 2.86 -13.26
CA LEU A 164 7.57 1.99 -14.15
C LEU A 164 8.43 1.37 -15.26
N TYR A 165 9.37 2.11 -15.85
CA TYR A 165 10.24 1.57 -16.90
C TYR A 165 11.15 0.47 -16.38
N TYR A 166 11.69 0.62 -15.16
CA TYR A 166 12.53 -0.43 -14.54
C TYR A 166 11.72 -1.71 -14.29
N ILE A 167 10.48 -1.58 -13.81
CA ILE A 167 9.58 -2.72 -13.55
C ILE A 167 9.27 -3.44 -14.87
N LEU A 168 8.90 -2.70 -15.92
CA LEU A 168 8.57 -3.26 -17.23
C LEU A 168 9.78 -3.94 -17.89
N LEU A 169 10.95 -3.31 -17.85
CA LEU A 169 12.18 -3.88 -18.41
C LEU A 169 12.60 -5.15 -17.67
N CYS A 170 12.59 -5.14 -16.34
CA CYS A 170 12.93 -6.32 -15.55
C CYS A 170 11.90 -7.44 -15.74
N GLY A 171 10.61 -7.10 -15.83
CA GLY A 171 9.54 -8.05 -16.11
C GLY A 171 9.70 -8.69 -17.49
N ALA A 172 9.91 -7.88 -18.53
CA ALA A 172 10.15 -8.37 -19.90
C ALA A 172 11.39 -9.27 -19.97
N ALA A 173 12.51 -8.85 -19.37
CA ALA A 173 13.72 -9.65 -19.30
C ALA A 173 13.49 -10.99 -18.60
N GLY A 174 12.73 -11.00 -17.49
CA GLY A 174 12.36 -12.21 -16.77
C GLY A 174 11.55 -13.19 -17.62
N VAL A 175 10.55 -12.69 -18.36
CA VAL A 175 9.72 -13.50 -19.28
C VAL A 175 10.57 -14.08 -20.40
N VAL A 176 11.42 -13.26 -21.04
CA VAL A 176 12.31 -13.71 -22.13
C VAL A 176 13.23 -14.81 -21.63
N LEU A 177 13.88 -14.63 -20.48
CA LEU A 177 14.77 -15.66 -19.90
C LEU A 177 14.02 -16.94 -19.55
N TYR A 178 12.78 -16.84 -19.06
CA TYR A 178 11.94 -18.00 -18.78
C TYR A 178 11.62 -18.77 -20.07
N LEU A 179 11.20 -18.08 -21.13
CA LEU A 179 10.88 -18.67 -22.42
C LEU A 179 12.11 -19.34 -23.05
N LEU A 180 13.26 -18.67 -23.02
CA LEU A 180 14.53 -19.25 -23.53
C LEU A 180 14.92 -20.52 -22.76
N LYS A 181 14.74 -20.51 -21.43
CA LYS A 181 15.04 -21.68 -20.60
C LYS A 181 14.05 -22.84 -20.86
N LYS A 182 12.79 -22.52 -21.14
CA LYS A 182 11.77 -23.53 -21.50
C LYS A 182 12.09 -24.16 -22.85
N LEU A 183 12.38 -23.37 -23.88
CA LEU A 183 12.76 -23.86 -25.22
C LEU A 183 14.00 -24.73 -25.18
N ARG A 184 15.02 -24.32 -24.39
CA ARG A 184 16.26 -25.10 -24.25
C ARG A 184 16.07 -26.42 -23.49
N LYS A 185 15.00 -26.53 -22.70
CA LYS A 185 14.64 -27.76 -21.99
C LYS A 185 13.88 -28.75 -22.90
N GLU A 186 13.06 -28.23 -23.83
CA GLU A 186 12.35 -29.01 -24.84
C GLU A 186 13.31 -29.53 -25.92
N GLU A 187 14.38 -28.83 -26.23
CA GLU A 187 15.40 -29.24 -27.21
C GLU A 187 16.34 -30.36 -26.67
N LYS A 188 16.36 -30.58 -25.35
CA LYS A 188 17.16 -31.61 -24.67
C LYS A 188 16.38 -32.83 -24.23
N ALA A 189 15.08 -32.87 -24.47
CA ALA A 189 14.19 -33.99 -24.17
C ALA A 189 13.81 -34.76 -25.46
#